data_da92d1cd8c74a9b81a767ab8d25ef391
#
_entry.id   da92d1cd8c74a9b81a767ab8d25ef391
#
_cell.length_a   1.000
_cell.length_b   1.000
_cell.length_c   1.000
_cell.angle_alpha   90.00
_cell.angle_beta   90.00
_cell.angle_gamma   90.00
#
_symmetry.space_group_name_H-M   'P 1'
#
loop_
_entity.id
_entity.type
_entity.pdbx_description
1 polymer ?
#
loop_
_entity_poly.entity_id
_entity_poly.type
_entity_poly.pdbx_seq_one_letter_code
_entity_poly.pdbx_strand_id
1 'polypeptide(L)'
;MLFRSYYLEPVESPVRDDDTAREYPLVMTNGRVPFYHHSTLRNAAAMRELYPVPEIWIYPDVAKAYGIAPGDWVWVESKRGKIRAKALVTKGINPGTVCMERFWHPETMNTKTHGWQETNVNVLSKSTAPFNDVVGTHTLRAYQVRISKADSAPEGIWQKPEDFVNWLPLGKA
;
A
#
# COMPACT_ATOMS: atom_id res chain seq x y z
N MET A 1 -6.88 -33.24 -19.91
CA MET A 1 -7.38 -32.54 -18.71
C MET A 1 -7.51 -31.08 -19.05
N LEU A 2 -8.72 -30.54 -19.14
CA LEU A 2 -8.94 -29.13 -19.46
C LEU A 2 -8.86 -28.35 -18.14
N PHE A 3 -7.77 -27.64 -17.92
CA PHE A 3 -7.69 -26.66 -16.84
C PHE A 3 -8.57 -25.46 -17.23
N ARG A 4 -9.74 -25.37 -16.64
CA ARG A 4 -10.55 -24.16 -16.72
C ARG A 4 -10.29 -23.32 -15.49
N SER A 5 -9.88 -22.07 -15.70
CA SER A 5 -9.94 -21.09 -14.63
C SER A 5 -11.41 -20.85 -14.26
N TYR A 6 -11.72 -20.89 -12.99
CA TYR A 6 -13.03 -20.54 -12.46
C TYR A 6 -12.90 -19.37 -11.48
N TYR A 7 -13.93 -18.57 -11.41
CA TYR A 7 -13.98 -17.49 -10.44
C TYR A 7 -14.25 -18.06 -9.05
N LEU A 8 -13.41 -17.67 -8.10
CA LEU A 8 -13.61 -17.93 -6.69
C LEU A 8 -13.70 -16.61 -5.95
N GLU A 9 -14.83 -16.36 -5.30
CA GLU A 9 -15.01 -15.15 -4.51
C GLU A 9 -13.96 -15.08 -3.40
N PRO A 10 -13.22 -13.96 -3.26
CA PRO A 10 -12.29 -13.77 -2.17
C PRO A 10 -12.95 -13.96 -0.80
N VAL A 11 -12.17 -14.43 0.17
CA VAL A 11 -12.65 -14.64 1.54
C VAL A 11 -13.11 -13.31 2.17
N GLU A 12 -12.41 -12.25 1.84
CA GLU A 12 -12.80 -10.88 2.18
C GLU A 12 -13.32 -10.21 0.91
N SER A 13 -14.61 -9.91 0.89
CA SER A 13 -15.27 -9.30 -0.26
C SER A 13 -16.44 -8.46 0.22
N PRO A 14 -16.64 -7.26 -0.34
CA PRO A 14 -17.78 -6.42 -0.02
C PRO A 14 -19.12 -7.08 -0.43
N VAL A 15 -19.09 -8.04 -1.36
CA VAL A 15 -20.26 -8.78 -1.82
C VAL A 15 -20.77 -9.75 -0.75
N ARG A 16 -19.94 -10.13 0.21
CA ARG A 16 -20.33 -11.04 1.30
C ARG A 16 -21.22 -10.37 2.35
N ASP A 17 -21.23 -9.04 2.40
CA ASP A 17 -22.01 -8.25 3.39
C ASP A 17 -21.87 -8.78 4.84
N ASP A 18 -20.68 -9.23 5.18
CA ASP A 18 -20.34 -9.68 6.53
C ASP A 18 -19.80 -8.52 7.39
N ASP A 19 -19.56 -8.80 8.66
CA ASP A 19 -19.02 -7.79 9.59
C ASP A 19 -17.68 -7.22 9.12
N THR A 20 -16.89 -7.99 8.37
CA THR A 20 -15.65 -7.50 7.78
C THR A 20 -15.91 -6.45 6.73
N ALA A 21 -16.90 -6.65 5.88
CA ALA A 21 -17.26 -5.68 4.84
C ALA A 21 -17.79 -4.37 5.45
N ARG A 22 -18.48 -4.44 6.58
CA ARG A 22 -18.97 -3.25 7.28
C ARG A 22 -17.85 -2.48 7.99
N GLU A 23 -16.93 -3.19 8.62
CA GLU A 23 -15.80 -2.57 9.34
C GLU A 23 -14.71 -2.05 8.40
N TYR A 24 -14.46 -2.75 7.29
CA TYR A 24 -13.43 -2.44 6.27
C TYR A 24 -14.08 -2.28 4.89
N PRO A 25 -14.75 -1.14 4.62
CA PRO A 25 -15.66 -1.01 3.49
C PRO A 25 -15.00 -0.82 2.12
N LEU A 26 -13.68 -0.65 2.07
CA LEU A 26 -12.96 -0.41 0.82
C LEU A 26 -12.19 -1.65 0.38
N VAL A 27 -12.18 -1.91 -0.92
CA VAL A 27 -11.36 -2.97 -1.50
C VAL A 27 -9.97 -2.44 -1.78
N MET A 28 -8.95 -3.09 -1.21
CA MET A 28 -7.56 -2.80 -1.52
C MET A 28 -7.12 -3.56 -2.76
N THR A 29 -6.57 -2.84 -3.72
CA THR A 29 -5.84 -3.41 -4.84
C THR A 29 -4.41 -2.89 -4.88
N ASN A 30 -3.53 -3.60 -5.56
CA ASN A 30 -2.13 -3.24 -5.64
C ASN A 30 -1.73 -2.97 -7.09
N GLY A 31 -1.17 -1.79 -7.32
CA GLY A 31 -0.65 -1.35 -8.61
C GLY A 31 0.86 -1.50 -8.75
N ARG A 32 1.35 -1.10 -9.91
CA ARG A 32 2.78 -0.86 -10.17
C ARG A 32 2.97 0.60 -10.50
N VAL A 33 4.05 1.17 -10.01
CA VAL A 33 4.49 2.50 -10.45
C VAL A 33 5.51 2.36 -11.58
N PRO A 34 5.56 3.28 -12.52
CA PRO A 34 6.45 3.19 -13.68
C PRO A 34 7.94 3.35 -13.33
N PHE A 35 8.23 3.92 -12.17
CA PHE A 35 9.61 4.28 -11.75
C PHE A 35 10.38 3.11 -11.15
N TYR A 36 9.70 2.07 -10.66
CA TYR A 36 10.31 0.93 -9.99
C TYR A 36 9.90 -0.39 -10.64
N HIS A 37 10.86 -1.31 -10.73
CA HIS A 37 10.57 -2.68 -11.11
C HIS A 37 10.56 -3.57 -9.85
N HIS A 38 9.37 -3.85 -9.35
CA HIS A 38 9.17 -4.51 -8.05
C HIS A 38 9.86 -3.73 -6.91
N SER A 39 10.73 -4.37 -6.15
CA SER A 39 11.56 -3.72 -5.11
C SER A 39 12.90 -3.19 -5.63
N THR A 40 13.18 -3.32 -6.92
CA THR A 40 14.45 -2.86 -7.50
C THR A 40 14.43 -1.37 -7.85
N LEU A 41 15.60 -0.76 -8.01
CA LEU A 41 15.85 0.64 -8.35
C LEU A 41 15.47 1.66 -7.26
N ARG A 42 15.05 1.22 -6.08
CA ARG A 42 14.68 2.14 -5.00
C ARG A 42 15.86 2.93 -4.44
N ASN A 43 17.06 2.39 -4.61
CA ASN A 43 18.30 3.06 -4.19
C ASN A 43 18.85 4.00 -5.26
N ALA A 44 18.22 4.07 -6.44
CA ALA A 44 18.64 5.02 -7.48
C ALA A 44 18.04 6.41 -7.15
N ALA A 45 18.91 7.41 -6.95
CA ALA A 45 18.52 8.75 -6.54
C ALA A 45 17.47 9.37 -7.47
N ALA A 46 17.66 9.30 -8.78
CA ALA A 46 16.73 9.83 -9.77
C ALA A 46 15.34 9.19 -9.69
N MET A 47 15.24 7.91 -9.37
CA MET A 47 13.95 7.22 -9.20
C MET A 47 13.27 7.64 -7.89
N ARG A 48 14.07 7.86 -6.83
CA ARG A 48 13.56 8.36 -5.54
C ARG A 48 13.06 9.78 -5.62
N GLU A 49 13.66 10.62 -6.42
CA GLU A 49 13.16 11.98 -6.69
C GLU A 49 11.78 11.96 -7.36
N LEU A 50 11.58 11.02 -8.29
CA LEU A 50 10.31 10.89 -9.01
C LEU A 50 9.18 10.28 -8.14
N TYR A 51 9.52 9.38 -7.23
CA TYR A 51 8.54 8.70 -6.38
C TYR A 51 9.13 8.41 -4.98
N PRO A 52 9.19 9.44 -4.11
CA PRO A 52 9.92 9.36 -2.84
C PRO A 52 9.21 8.60 -1.73
N VAL A 53 7.87 8.53 -1.77
CA VAL A 53 7.04 7.97 -0.69
C VAL A 53 5.97 7.04 -1.25
N PRO A 54 5.46 6.08 -0.45
CA PRO A 54 4.35 5.24 -0.86
C PRO A 54 3.08 6.09 -0.97
N GLU A 55 2.35 5.93 -2.06
CA GLU A 55 1.09 6.62 -2.28
C GLU A 55 -0.09 5.66 -2.26
N ILE A 56 -1.22 6.15 -1.76
CA ILE A 56 -2.51 5.48 -1.85
C ILE A 56 -3.46 6.31 -2.70
N TRP A 57 -4.00 5.72 -3.74
CA TRP A 57 -4.97 6.34 -4.62
C TRP A 57 -6.35 6.26 -4.01
N ILE A 58 -7.00 7.39 -3.88
CA ILE A 58 -8.31 7.53 -3.25
C ILE A 58 -9.21 8.35 -4.17
N TYR A 59 -10.45 7.87 -4.40
CA TYR A 59 -11.43 8.63 -5.17
C TYR A 59 -11.82 9.92 -4.43
N PRO A 60 -12.03 11.07 -5.13
CA PRO A 60 -12.25 12.36 -4.49
C PRO A 60 -13.39 12.42 -3.47
N ASP A 61 -14.54 11.82 -3.78
CA ASP A 61 -15.68 11.84 -2.86
C ASP A 61 -15.42 10.98 -1.61
N VAL A 62 -14.68 9.88 -1.77
CA VAL A 62 -14.23 9.04 -0.64
C VAL A 62 -13.25 9.82 0.22
N ALA A 63 -12.24 10.45 -0.36
CA ALA A 63 -11.28 11.27 0.37
C ALA A 63 -12.00 12.37 1.18
N LYS A 64 -12.96 13.07 0.56
CA LYS A 64 -13.79 14.08 1.22
C LYS A 64 -14.58 13.51 2.39
N ALA A 65 -15.23 12.34 2.23
CA ALA A 65 -16.02 11.70 3.27
C ALA A 65 -15.18 11.32 4.51
N TYR A 66 -13.89 11.00 4.30
CA TYR A 66 -12.94 10.69 5.37
C TYR A 66 -12.10 11.89 5.85
N GLY A 67 -12.37 13.10 5.35
CA GLY A 67 -11.64 14.31 5.72
C GLY A 67 -10.16 14.30 5.28
N ILE A 68 -9.86 13.61 4.19
CA ILE A 68 -8.50 13.45 3.65
C ILE A 68 -8.30 14.43 2.50
N ALA A 69 -7.27 15.26 2.60
CA ALA A 69 -6.82 16.14 1.53
C ALA A 69 -5.70 15.50 0.68
N PRO A 70 -5.50 15.94 -0.58
CA PRO A 70 -4.35 15.52 -1.37
C PRO A 70 -3.03 15.77 -0.62
N GLY A 71 -2.18 14.74 -0.55
CA GLY A 71 -0.89 14.82 0.14
C GLY A 71 -0.92 14.58 1.65
N ASP A 72 -2.08 14.40 2.26
CA ASP A 72 -2.17 13.97 3.65
C ASP A 72 -1.59 12.56 3.83
N TRP A 73 -1.02 12.30 5.00
CA TRP A 73 -0.73 10.94 5.42
C TRP A 73 -2.00 10.23 5.87
N VAL A 74 -2.14 8.98 5.48
CA VAL A 74 -3.35 8.19 5.68
C VAL A 74 -2.98 6.85 6.30
N TRP A 75 -3.67 6.48 7.34
CA TRP A 75 -3.69 5.11 7.82
C TRP A 75 -4.53 4.25 6.88
N VAL A 76 -3.97 3.13 6.50
CA VAL A 76 -4.64 2.05 5.76
C VAL A 76 -4.63 0.84 6.66
N GLU A 77 -5.78 0.35 7.03
CA GLU A 77 -5.93 -0.70 8.04
C GLU A 77 -6.76 -1.86 7.51
N SER A 78 -6.30 -3.06 7.78
CA SER A 78 -7.03 -4.32 7.58
C SER A 78 -7.18 -5.05 8.91
N LYS A 79 -7.88 -6.16 8.94
CA LYS A 79 -7.96 -7.05 10.13
C LYS A 79 -6.59 -7.46 10.71
N ARG A 80 -5.50 -7.35 9.95
CA ARG A 80 -4.18 -7.90 10.30
C ARG A 80 -3.20 -6.84 10.77
N GLY A 81 -3.38 -5.62 10.32
CA GLY A 81 -2.49 -4.54 10.71
C GLY A 81 -2.80 -3.26 9.97
N LYS A 82 -1.97 -2.27 10.17
CA LYS A 82 -2.11 -0.95 9.57
C LYS A 82 -0.76 -0.41 9.09
N ILE A 83 -0.82 0.33 8.02
CA ILE A 83 0.34 1.02 7.43
C ILE A 83 -0.04 2.46 7.10
N ARG A 84 0.96 3.27 6.77
CA ARG A 84 0.75 4.66 6.33
C ARG A 84 1.20 4.85 4.88
N ALA A 85 0.42 5.63 4.14
CA ALA A 85 0.75 6.08 2.80
C ALA A 85 0.30 7.51 2.58
N LYS A 86 0.86 8.19 1.59
CA LYS A 86 0.49 9.55 1.23
C LYS A 86 -0.70 9.54 0.27
N ALA A 87 -1.72 10.35 0.51
CA ALA A 87 -2.93 10.37 -0.29
C ALA A 87 -2.70 10.99 -1.68
N LEU A 88 -2.92 10.20 -2.71
CA LEU A 88 -3.11 10.66 -4.08
C LEU A 88 -4.60 10.66 -4.41
N VAL A 89 -5.24 11.82 -4.32
CA VAL A 89 -6.67 11.95 -4.62
C VAL A 89 -6.87 12.05 -6.12
N THR A 90 -7.53 11.05 -6.72
CA THR A 90 -7.65 10.91 -8.17
C THR A 90 -8.94 10.24 -8.60
N LYS A 91 -9.46 10.63 -9.76
CA LYS A 91 -10.58 9.95 -10.44
C LYS A 91 -10.15 8.68 -11.20
N GLY A 92 -8.84 8.37 -11.20
CA GLY A 92 -8.30 7.18 -11.87
C GLY A 92 -8.61 5.85 -11.15
N ILE A 93 -9.42 5.87 -10.10
CA ILE A 93 -9.83 4.69 -9.35
C ILE A 93 -11.34 4.72 -9.04
N ASN A 94 -11.96 3.56 -8.83
CA ASN A 94 -13.37 3.48 -8.45
C ASN A 94 -13.61 3.88 -6.99
N PRO A 95 -14.77 4.48 -6.66
CA PRO A 95 -15.08 4.93 -5.30
C PRO A 95 -15.00 3.86 -4.20
N GLY A 96 -15.32 2.61 -4.50
CA GLY A 96 -15.26 1.50 -3.54
C GLY A 96 -13.88 0.86 -3.40
N THR A 97 -12.87 1.41 -4.09
CA THR A 97 -11.54 0.79 -4.19
C THR A 97 -10.45 1.79 -3.83
N VAL A 98 -9.41 1.32 -3.19
CA VAL A 98 -8.15 2.06 -3.01
C VAL A 98 -7.00 1.26 -3.60
N CYS A 99 -6.01 1.95 -4.14
CA CYS A 99 -4.86 1.31 -4.78
C CYS A 99 -3.57 1.83 -4.18
N MET A 100 -2.68 0.93 -3.85
CA MET A 100 -1.36 1.27 -3.37
C MET A 100 -0.31 0.48 -4.13
N GLU A 101 0.90 1.04 -4.24
CA GLU A 101 2.01 0.30 -4.78
C GLU A 101 2.33 -0.91 -3.91
N ARG A 102 2.59 -2.02 -4.54
CA ARG A 102 3.20 -3.19 -3.88
C ARG A 102 4.72 -3.10 -3.89
N PHE A 103 5.38 -3.80 -2.98
CA PHE A 103 6.85 -3.86 -2.84
C PHE A 103 7.49 -2.55 -2.36
N TRP A 104 6.73 -1.66 -1.71
CA TRP A 104 7.35 -0.55 -1.04
C TRP A 104 8.10 -1.04 0.20
N HIS A 105 9.37 -0.67 0.28
CA HIS A 105 10.21 -0.83 1.46
C HIS A 105 10.82 0.52 1.76
N PRO A 106 10.38 1.21 2.80
CA PRO A 106 11.08 2.40 3.23
C PRO A 106 12.42 1.97 3.79
N GLU A 107 13.46 2.50 3.23
CA GLU A 107 14.81 2.27 3.72
C GLU A 107 15.11 3.28 4.83
N THR A 108 14.45 3.12 5.96
CA THR A 108 14.74 3.92 7.13
C THR A 108 15.82 3.21 7.94
N MET A 109 17.04 3.71 7.83
CA MET A 109 18.20 3.11 8.51
C MET A 109 18.11 3.16 10.04
N ASN A 110 17.28 4.04 10.59
CA ASN A 110 17.26 4.37 12.01
C ASN A 110 16.20 3.64 12.83
N THR A 111 15.39 2.77 12.23
CA THR A 111 14.38 2.00 12.94
C THR A 111 14.74 0.52 13.00
N LYS A 112 14.30 -0.19 14.05
CA LYS A 112 14.60 -1.62 14.26
C LYS A 112 14.22 -2.51 13.06
N THR A 113 13.22 -2.12 12.30
CA THR A 113 12.66 -2.92 11.20
C THR A 113 12.86 -2.25 9.85
N HIS A 114 13.74 -1.26 9.76
CA HIS A 114 13.90 -0.44 8.57
C HIS A 114 12.58 0.13 8.03
N GLY A 115 11.58 0.33 8.90
CA GLY A 115 10.28 0.92 8.58
C GLY A 115 9.32 0.05 7.77
N TRP A 116 9.62 -1.22 7.47
CA TRP A 116 8.74 -2.06 6.66
C TRP A 116 7.34 -2.25 7.26
N GLN A 117 7.24 -2.28 8.58
CA GLN A 117 5.96 -2.40 9.28
C GLN A 117 5.06 -1.17 9.12
N GLU A 118 5.64 -0.04 8.76
CA GLU A 118 4.95 1.25 8.65
C GLU A 118 4.34 1.49 7.25
N THR A 119 4.84 0.82 6.22
CA THR A 119 4.49 1.14 4.83
C THR A 119 4.33 -0.06 3.90
N ASN A 120 4.73 -1.27 4.31
CA ASN A 120 4.68 -2.42 3.43
C ASN A 120 3.28 -3.04 3.39
N VAL A 121 2.68 -3.13 2.21
CA VAL A 121 1.34 -3.70 1.99
C VAL A 121 1.19 -5.14 2.47
N ASN A 122 2.27 -5.89 2.62
CA ASN A 122 2.22 -7.25 3.15
C ASN A 122 1.75 -7.32 4.61
N VAL A 123 1.87 -6.21 5.36
CA VAL A 123 1.28 -6.08 6.71
C VAL A 123 -0.23 -6.20 6.68
N LEU A 124 -0.86 -5.78 5.58
CA LEU A 124 -2.31 -5.80 5.40
C LEU A 124 -2.83 -7.11 4.81
N SER A 125 -1.96 -7.87 4.11
CA SER A 125 -2.37 -9.06 3.38
C SER A 125 -2.41 -10.30 4.26
N LYS A 126 -3.19 -11.30 3.82
CA LYS A 126 -3.34 -12.57 4.52
C LYS A 126 -2.23 -13.54 4.09
N SER A 127 -1.55 -14.15 5.05
CA SER A 127 -0.52 -15.16 4.82
C SER A 127 -0.92 -16.57 5.29
N THR A 128 -2.18 -16.73 5.72
CA THR A 128 -2.73 -18.00 6.21
C THR A 128 -3.88 -18.48 5.33
N ALA A 129 -4.22 -19.77 5.41
CA ALA A 129 -5.36 -20.36 4.71
C ALA A 129 -6.68 -19.56 4.93
N PRO A 130 -7.65 -19.63 3.98
CA PRO A 130 -7.62 -20.49 2.79
C PRO A 130 -6.75 -19.90 1.67
N PHE A 131 -6.08 -20.78 0.97
CA PHE A 131 -5.34 -20.48 -0.25
C PHE A 131 -6.13 -20.96 -1.47
N ASN A 132 -5.72 -20.53 -2.66
CA ASN A 132 -6.23 -21.12 -3.88
C ASN A 132 -5.90 -22.62 -3.88
N ASP A 133 -6.88 -23.46 -4.08
CA ASP A 133 -6.78 -24.93 -3.97
C ASP A 133 -5.97 -25.57 -5.10
N VAL A 134 -5.76 -24.84 -6.21
CA VAL A 134 -5.02 -25.35 -7.38
C VAL A 134 -3.55 -24.99 -7.32
N VAL A 135 -3.23 -23.74 -6.99
CA VAL A 135 -1.86 -23.20 -7.05
C VAL A 135 -1.29 -22.77 -5.71
N GLY A 136 -2.07 -22.87 -4.64
CA GLY A 136 -1.63 -22.55 -3.28
C GLY A 136 -1.39 -21.07 -3.01
N THR A 137 -1.82 -20.16 -3.89
CA THR A 137 -1.62 -18.73 -3.70
C THR A 137 -2.69 -18.12 -2.79
N HIS A 138 -2.31 -17.09 -2.05
CA HIS A 138 -3.25 -16.27 -1.28
C HIS A 138 -3.80 -15.11 -2.13
N THR A 139 -4.86 -14.46 -1.64
CA THR A 139 -5.43 -13.27 -2.29
C THR A 139 -4.50 -12.08 -2.13
N LEU A 140 -3.95 -11.61 -3.26
CA LEU A 140 -2.95 -10.54 -3.30
C LEU A 140 -3.55 -9.14 -3.58
N ARG A 141 -4.76 -9.06 -4.12
CA ARG A 141 -5.28 -7.81 -4.71
C ARG A 141 -6.73 -7.52 -4.40
N ALA A 142 -7.36 -8.26 -3.54
CA ALA A 142 -8.75 -8.05 -3.17
C ALA A 142 -8.90 -8.45 -1.71
N TYR A 143 -8.53 -7.54 -0.83
CA TYR A 143 -8.80 -7.64 0.60
C TYR A 143 -9.36 -6.31 1.10
N GLN A 144 -10.09 -6.37 2.19
CA GLN A 144 -10.83 -5.23 2.68
C GLN A 144 -10.00 -4.40 3.65
N VAL A 145 -10.13 -3.08 3.50
CA VAL A 145 -9.44 -2.09 4.31
C VAL A 145 -10.39 -0.95 4.70
N ARG A 146 -10.02 -0.24 5.74
CA ARG A 146 -10.52 1.10 6.06
C ARG A 146 -9.38 2.10 6.00
N ILE A 147 -9.72 3.36 5.79
CA ILE A 147 -8.76 4.46 5.76
C ILE A 147 -9.14 5.52 6.80
N SER A 148 -8.14 6.21 7.32
CA SER A 148 -8.33 7.37 8.19
C SER A 148 -7.15 8.32 8.04
N LYS A 149 -7.35 9.60 8.30
CA LYS A 149 -6.26 10.57 8.31
C LYS A 149 -5.24 10.21 9.40
N ALA A 150 -3.95 10.29 9.06
CA ALA A 150 -2.85 10.12 9.99
C ALA A 150 -2.26 11.48 10.37
N ASP A 151 -1.87 11.62 11.63
CA ASP A 151 -1.33 12.87 12.18
C ASP A 151 0.09 13.15 11.70
N SER A 152 0.83 12.11 11.29
CA SER A 152 2.23 12.24 10.88
C SER A 152 2.63 11.22 9.84
N ALA A 153 3.73 11.53 9.13
CA ALA A 153 4.46 10.57 8.31
C ALA A 153 5.01 9.41 9.16
N PRO A 154 5.32 8.25 8.56
CA PRO A 154 6.14 7.23 9.19
C PRO A 154 7.48 7.79 9.67
N GLU A 155 7.95 7.33 10.82
CA GLU A 155 9.23 7.79 11.35
C GLU A 155 10.38 7.40 10.41
N GLY A 156 11.28 8.34 10.16
CA GLY A 156 12.49 8.12 9.35
C GLY A 156 12.26 7.89 7.87
N ILE A 157 11.03 8.07 7.36
CA ILE A 157 10.79 7.95 5.91
C ILE A 157 11.40 9.15 5.17
N TRP A 158 12.09 8.87 4.10
CA TRP A 158 12.65 9.92 3.24
C TRP A 158 11.57 10.55 2.38
N GLN A 159 11.34 11.83 2.60
CA GLN A 159 10.29 12.59 1.91
C GLN A 159 10.86 13.56 0.87
N LYS A 160 12.16 13.81 0.93
CA LYS A 160 12.85 14.80 0.10
C LYS A 160 14.15 14.24 -0.46
N PRO A 161 14.63 14.75 -1.58
CA PRO A 161 15.94 14.37 -2.14
C PRO A 161 17.09 14.53 -1.14
N GLU A 162 17.04 15.56 -0.30
CA GLU A 162 18.07 15.84 0.71
C GLU A 162 18.16 14.74 1.77
N ASP A 163 17.04 14.14 2.16
CA ASP A 163 17.01 13.02 3.11
C ASP A 163 17.76 11.81 2.55
N PHE A 164 17.71 11.64 1.24
CA PHE A 164 18.38 10.55 0.52
C PHE A 164 19.88 10.78 0.35
N VAL A 165 20.28 12.00 0.02
CA VAL A 165 21.69 12.36 -0.18
C VAL A 165 22.51 12.16 1.09
N ASN A 166 21.94 12.48 2.25
CA ASN A 166 22.60 12.30 3.54
C ASN A 166 22.84 10.84 3.92
N TRP A 167 22.09 9.92 3.33
CA TRP A 167 22.25 8.48 3.59
C TRP A 167 23.30 7.83 2.70
N LEU A 168 23.46 8.27 1.46
CA LEU A 168 24.50 7.75 0.61
C LEU A 168 25.85 8.19 1.19
N PRO A 169 26.75 7.26 1.55
CA PRO A 169 28.13 7.61 1.82
C PRO A 169 28.74 8.00 0.49
N LEU A 170 28.48 9.21 0.04
CA LEU A 170 29.24 9.83 -1.01
C LEU A 170 30.66 9.87 -0.46
N GLY A 171 31.49 8.96 -0.94
CA GLY A 171 32.89 8.93 -0.59
C GLY A 171 33.39 10.35 -0.64
N LYS A 172 34.04 10.79 0.41
CA LYS A 172 34.75 12.07 0.41
C LYS A 172 35.67 12.01 -0.82
N ALA A 173 35.27 12.78 -1.83
CA ALA A 173 36.13 13.02 -2.97
C ALA A 173 37.48 13.64 -2.52
#